data_80116621189eb8965ac7b1c463583312
#
_entry.id   80116621189eb8965ac7b1c463583312
#
_cell.length_a   1.000
_cell.length_b   1.000
_cell.length_c   1.000
_cell.angle_alpha   90.00
_cell.angle_beta   90.00
_cell.angle_gamma   90.00
#
_symmetry.space_group_name_H-M   'P 1'
#
loop_
_entity.id
_entity.type
_entity.pdbx_description
1 polymer ?
#
loop_
_entity_poly.entity_id
_entity_poly.type
_entity_poly.pdbx_seq_one_letter_code
_entity_poly.pdbx_strand_id
1 'polypeptide(L)'
;MSDRELLLIGVALYWAEGAKDKPYDRREHVTLINSDVQIIQLFVRWLNLMAVPETDRRYRLSIHASADVEAAHTFWSDVVGIPVTGFARPTIKHHQPKTVRLNTGADYHGCLVISVCKSRVLYQQIEGLLRGIVANVVDAGEQRPVERLA
;
A
#
# COMPACT_ATOMS: atom_id res chain seq x y z
N MET A 1 -10.09 16.05 -6.81
CA MET A 1 -9.90 15.41 -5.50
C MET A 1 -9.14 16.38 -4.60
N SER A 2 -9.73 16.75 -3.48
CA SER A 2 -9.14 17.63 -2.46
C SER A 2 -8.15 16.87 -1.59
N ASP A 3 -7.28 17.59 -0.85
CA ASP A 3 -6.35 16.99 0.12
C ASP A 3 -7.08 16.19 1.21
N ARG A 4 -8.25 16.68 1.63
CA ARG A 4 -9.09 15.97 2.60
C ARG A 4 -9.61 14.63 2.05
N GLU A 5 -10.07 14.61 0.83
CA GLU A 5 -10.51 13.37 0.16
C GLU A 5 -9.32 12.39 0.01
N LEU A 6 -8.18 12.88 -0.43
CA LEU A 6 -6.97 12.06 -0.57
C LEU A 6 -6.51 11.52 0.79
N LEU A 7 -6.57 12.33 1.86
CA LEU A 7 -6.24 11.90 3.22
C LEU A 7 -7.13 10.73 3.66
N LEU A 8 -8.45 10.88 3.52
CA LEU A 8 -9.41 9.85 3.95
C LEU A 8 -9.27 8.56 3.13
N ILE A 9 -9.13 8.70 1.81
CA ILE A 9 -8.94 7.56 0.90
C ILE A 9 -7.64 6.84 1.22
N GLY A 10 -6.54 7.56 1.45
CA GLY A 10 -5.24 6.97 1.77
C GLY A 10 -5.23 6.23 3.10
N VAL A 11 -5.91 6.76 4.14
CA VAL A 11 -6.07 6.06 5.43
C VAL A 11 -6.89 4.78 5.24
N ALA A 12 -8.01 4.83 4.51
CA ALA A 12 -8.85 3.67 4.24
C ALA A 12 -8.11 2.63 3.40
N LEU A 13 -7.37 3.07 2.38
CA LEU A 13 -6.53 2.22 1.54
C LEU A 13 -5.48 1.49 2.37
N TYR A 14 -4.74 2.23 3.20
CA TYR A 14 -3.72 1.61 4.05
C TYR A 14 -4.34 0.63 5.05
N TRP A 15 -5.51 0.96 5.59
CA TRP A 15 -6.21 0.05 6.49
C TRP A 15 -6.69 -1.22 5.78
N ALA A 16 -7.08 -1.15 4.53
CA ALA A 16 -7.50 -2.32 3.75
C ALA A 16 -6.30 -3.20 3.33
N GLU A 17 -5.26 -2.58 2.76
CA GLU A 17 -4.19 -3.23 2.00
C GLU A 17 -2.81 -3.16 2.69
N GLY A 18 -2.62 -2.24 3.63
CA GLY A 18 -1.34 -2.05 4.32
C GLY A 18 -1.01 -3.16 5.32
N ALA A 19 0.26 -3.30 5.62
CA ALA A 19 0.72 -4.19 6.68
C ALA A 19 0.23 -3.68 8.04
N LYS A 20 -0.34 -4.57 8.83
CA LYS A 20 -0.86 -4.27 10.17
C LYS A 20 -0.03 -4.99 11.22
N ASP A 21 0.19 -4.29 12.32
CA ASP A 21 0.82 -4.88 13.48
C ASP A 21 -0.09 -5.92 14.15
N LYS A 22 0.54 -6.91 14.73
CA LYS A 22 -0.15 -7.83 15.63
C LYS A 22 -0.13 -7.25 17.05
N PRO A 23 -1.16 -7.50 17.87
CA PRO A 23 -1.23 -6.97 19.24
C PRO A 23 -0.01 -7.31 20.10
N TYR A 24 0.64 -8.45 19.81
CA TYR A 24 1.79 -8.97 20.53
C TYR A 24 3.15 -8.68 19.86
N ASP A 25 3.16 -8.07 18.65
CA ASP A 25 4.38 -7.71 17.90
C ASP A 25 4.14 -6.36 17.19
N ARG A 26 4.20 -5.29 17.97
CA ARG A 26 4.01 -3.92 17.46
C ARG A 26 5.33 -3.37 16.96
N ARG A 27 5.46 -3.30 15.65
CA ARG A 27 6.62 -2.70 14.95
C ARG A 27 6.36 -1.27 14.54
N GLU A 28 5.08 -0.90 14.42
CA GLU A 28 4.62 0.43 14.02
C GLU A 28 5.31 0.90 12.73
N HIS A 29 5.33 0.01 11.74
CA HIS A 29 6.02 0.20 10.48
C HIS A 29 5.04 0.27 9.30
N VAL A 30 5.11 1.38 8.55
CA VAL A 30 4.24 1.57 7.39
C VAL A 30 4.82 0.84 6.18
N THR A 31 4.10 -0.16 5.70
CA THR A 31 4.45 -0.95 4.52
C THR A 31 3.20 -1.30 3.73
N LEU A 32 3.23 -1.08 2.42
CA LEU A 32 2.23 -1.53 1.46
C LEU A 32 2.88 -2.48 0.46
N ILE A 33 2.19 -3.57 0.13
CA ILE A 33 2.55 -4.48 -0.96
C ILE A 33 1.34 -4.67 -1.86
N ASN A 34 1.48 -4.31 -3.15
CA ASN A 34 0.39 -4.47 -4.11
C ASN A 34 0.92 -4.70 -5.52
N SER A 35 0.12 -5.33 -6.39
CA SER A 35 0.38 -5.52 -7.81
C SER A 35 -0.42 -4.58 -8.69
N ASP A 36 -1.38 -3.84 -8.13
CA ASP A 36 -2.20 -2.87 -8.84
C ASP A 36 -1.48 -1.52 -8.92
N VAL A 37 -1.27 -1.05 -10.15
CA VAL A 37 -0.61 0.23 -10.46
C VAL A 37 -1.36 1.40 -9.84
N GLN A 38 -2.69 1.40 -9.90
CA GLN A 38 -3.51 2.51 -9.40
C GLN A 38 -3.42 2.62 -7.88
N ILE A 39 -3.42 1.49 -7.19
CA ILE A 39 -3.21 1.41 -5.73
C ILE A 39 -1.84 1.96 -5.34
N ILE A 40 -0.79 1.55 -6.06
CA ILE A 40 0.58 2.03 -5.82
C ILE A 40 0.67 3.55 -6.07
N GLN A 41 0.15 4.06 -7.18
CA GLN A 41 0.18 5.48 -7.50
C GLN A 41 -0.60 6.32 -6.48
N LEU A 42 -1.77 5.84 -6.06
CA LEU A 42 -2.58 6.49 -5.03
C LEU A 42 -1.83 6.55 -3.70
N PHE A 43 -1.19 5.46 -3.30
CA PHE A 43 -0.40 5.40 -2.07
C PHE A 43 0.81 6.34 -2.10
N VAL A 44 1.54 6.41 -3.21
CA VAL A 44 2.66 7.36 -3.39
C VAL A 44 2.17 8.81 -3.27
N ARG A 45 1.05 9.17 -3.91
CA ARG A 45 0.46 10.51 -3.78
C ARG A 45 0.04 10.82 -2.34
N TRP A 46 -0.54 9.83 -1.65
CA TRP A 46 -0.90 9.97 -0.25
C TRP A 46 0.33 10.16 0.65
N LEU A 47 1.42 9.43 0.42
CA LEU A 47 2.68 9.65 1.15
C LEU A 47 3.24 11.07 0.93
N ASN A 48 3.06 11.65 -0.28
CA ASN A 48 3.42 13.04 -0.54
C ASN A 48 2.57 14.01 0.29
N LEU A 49 1.26 13.77 0.37
CA LEU A 49 0.35 14.56 1.20
C LEU A 49 0.72 14.49 2.69
N MET A 50 1.16 13.31 3.16
CA MET A 50 1.62 13.08 4.54
C MET A 50 3.04 13.63 4.78
N ALA A 51 3.62 14.34 3.82
CA ALA A 51 4.96 14.93 3.86
C ALA A 51 6.07 13.90 4.18
N VAL A 52 5.89 12.65 3.78
CA VAL A 52 6.92 11.62 3.89
C VAL A 52 7.98 11.88 2.84
N PRO A 53 9.24 12.17 3.20
CA PRO A 53 10.28 12.45 2.23
C PRO A 53 10.64 11.19 1.42
N GLU A 54 11.05 11.39 0.16
CA GLU A 54 11.45 10.29 -0.72
C GLU A 54 12.62 9.47 -0.13
N THR A 55 13.53 10.14 0.57
CA THR A 55 14.68 9.51 1.24
C THR A 55 14.28 8.48 2.31
N ASP A 56 13.08 8.58 2.84
CA ASP A 56 12.55 7.64 3.85
C ASP A 56 11.73 6.50 3.22
N ARG A 57 11.53 6.53 1.91
CA ARG A 57 10.80 5.47 1.20
C ARG A 57 11.78 4.42 0.67
N ARG A 58 11.37 3.16 0.76
CA ARG A 58 12.13 2.01 0.23
C ARG A 58 11.23 1.23 -0.71
N TYR A 59 11.66 1.13 -1.95
CA TYR A 59 10.99 0.38 -3.01
C TYR A 59 11.68 -0.97 -3.20
N ARG A 60 10.90 -2.04 -3.27
CA ARG A 60 11.42 -3.39 -3.48
C ARG A 60 10.43 -4.21 -4.29
N LEU A 61 10.93 -4.87 -5.32
CA LEU A 61 10.15 -5.82 -6.10
C LEU A 61 9.99 -7.14 -5.34
N SER A 62 8.78 -7.70 -5.35
CA SER A 62 8.46 -9.04 -4.86
C SER A 62 7.86 -9.85 -6.00
N ILE A 63 8.59 -10.83 -6.53
CA ILE A 63 8.26 -11.50 -7.79
C ILE A 63 8.65 -12.97 -7.75
N HIS A 64 8.01 -13.80 -8.58
CA HIS A 64 8.38 -15.20 -8.76
C HIS A 64 9.66 -15.35 -9.60
N ALA A 65 10.45 -16.39 -9.29
CA ALA A 65 11.70 -16.71 -9.99
C ALA A 65 11.51 -17.01 -11.48
N SER A 66 10.31 -17.41 -11.91
CA SER A 66 9.98 -17.70 -13.30
C SER A 66 9.66 -16.48 -14.15
N ALA A 67 9.59 -15.28 -13.54
CA ALA A 67 9.23 -14.04 -14.24
C ALA A 67 10.47 -13.27 -14.67
N ASP A 68 10.29 -12.35 -15.62
CA ASP A 68 11.32 -11.41 -16.05
C ASP A 68 11.48 -10.31 -15.00
N VAL A 69 12.51 -10.44 -14.17
CA VAL A 69 12.80 -9.52 -13.07
C VAL A 69 13.24 -8.14 -13.58
N GLU A 70 13.97 -8.09 -14.69
CA GLU A 70 14.48 -6.83 -15.25
C GLU A 70 13.34 -6.02 -15.89
N ALA A 71 12.48 -6.68 -16.67
CA ALA A 71 11.29 -6.05 -17.21
C ALA A 71 10.36 -5.53 -16.11
N ALA A 72 10.17 -6.30 -15.03
CA ALA A 72 9.37 -5.89 -13.89
C ALA A 72 9.98 -4.70 -13.13
N HIS A 73 11.30 -4.63 -12.98
CA HIS A 73 11.98 -3.47 -12.39
C HIS A 73 11.77 -2.21 -13.24
N THR A 74 11.94 -2.31 -14.57
CA THR A 74 11.72 -1.20 -15.48
C THR A 74 10.28 -0.71 -15.41
N PHE A 75 9.32 -1.63 -15.46
CA PHE A 75 7.90 -1.31 -15.33
C PHE A 75 7.59 -0.52 -14.05
N TRP A 76 8.01 -1.03 -12.89
CA TRP A 76 7.74 -0.35 -11.61
C TRP A 76 8.53 0.95 -11.46
N SER A 77 9.73 1.03 -12.03
CA SER A 77 10.53 2.26 -12.11
C SER A 77 9.75 3.38 -12.82
N ASP A 78 9.12 3.07 -13.96
CA ASP A 78 8.29 4.01 -14.71
C ASP A 78 7.03 4.42 -13.94
N VAL A 79 6.38 3.45 -13.27
CA VAL A 79 5.15 3.70 -12.50
C VAL A 79 5.39 4.67 -11.34
N VAL A 80 6.48 4.52 -10.60
CA VAL A 80 6.76 5.35 -9.40
C VAL A 80 7.71 6.51 -9.66
N GLY A 81 8.32 6.59 -10.84
CA GLY A 81 9.26 7.66 -11.22
C GLY A 81 10.61 7.57 -10.49
N ILE A 82 11.00 6.38 -10.02
CA ILE A 82 12.27 6.15 -9.31
C ILE A 82 13.17 5.27 -10.18
N PRO A 83 14.45 5.65 -10.41
CA PRO A 83 15.35 4.83 -11.22
C PRO A 83 15.54 3.43 -10.61
N VAL A 84 15.75 2.41 -11.43
CA VAL A 84 15.93 1.01 -11.00
C VAL A 84 17.02 0.89 -9.92
N THR A 85 18.06 1.72 -9.98
CA THR A 85 19.14 1.78 -8.98
C THR A 85 18.68 2.25 -7.61
N GLY A 86 17.51 2.89 -7.50
CA GLY A 86 16.88 3.31 -6.25
C GLY A 86 16.09 2.19 -5.56
N PHE A 87 15.92 1.04 -6.22
CA PHE A 87 15.23 -0.11 -5.64
C PHE A 87 16.16 -0.94 -4.76
N ALA A 88 15.64 -1.42 -3.66
CA ALA A 88 16.31 -2.44 -2.85
C ALA A 88 16.33 -3.80 -3.58
N ARG A 89 17.23 -4.69 -3.17
CA ARG A 89 17.33 -6.04 -3.71
C ARG A 89 15.95 -6.73 -3.75
N PRO A 90 15.54 -7.30 -4.89
CA PRO A 90 14.23 -7.94 -5.03
C PRO A 90 14.09 -9.16 -4.13
N THR A 91 12.86 -9.41 -3.69
CA THR A 91 12.48 -10.67 -3.04
C THR A 91 12.01 -11.65 -4.11
N ILE A 92 12.80 -12.67 -4.37
CA ILE A 92 12.48 -13.70 -5.33
C ILE A 92 11.78 -14.86 -4.61
N LYS A 93 10.55 -15.17 -5.06
CA LYS A 93 9.76 -16.29 -4.52
C LYS A 93 10.04 -17.56 -5.36
N HIS A 94 10.51 -18.60 -4.70
CA HIS A 94 10.81 -19.89 -5.33
C HIS A 94 9.70 -20.93 -5.15
N HIS A 95 8.52 -20.51 -4.68
CA HIS A 95 7.44 -21.45 -4.40
C HIS A 95 6.86 -22.02 -5.70
N GLN A 96 6.81 -23.36 -5.78
CA GLN A 96 6.05 -24.06 -6.82
C GLN A 96 4.56 -24.01 -6.43
N PRO A 97 3.70 -23.28 -7.15
CA PRO A 97 2.29 -23.25 -6.82
C PRO A 97 1.68 -24.63 -7.08
N LYS A 98 0.98 -25.20 -6.10
CA LYS A 98 0.17 -26.43 -6.28
C LYS A 98 -1.01 -26.22 -7.24
N THR A 99 -1.28 -24.96 -7.64
CA THR A 99 -2.30 -24.57 -8.59
C THR A 99 -1.65 -23.88 -9.78
N VAL A 100 -2.00 -24.29 -10.98
CA VAL A 100 -1.62 -23.62 -12.24
C VAL A 100 -2.28 -22.24 -12.24
N ARG A 101 -1.54 -21.20 -11.87
CA ARG A 101 -2.01 -19.82 -12.06
C ARG A 101 -1.88 -19.47 -13.52
N LEU A 102 -3.02 -19.17 -14.16
CA LEU A 102 -3.09 -18.79 -15.58
C LEU A 102 -2.48 -17.42 -15.89
N ASN A 103 -2.19 -16.58 -14.87
CA ASN A 103 -1.62 -15.24 -15.03
C ASN A 103 -0.09 -15.24 -14.86
N THR A 104 0.61 -15.97 -15.72
CA THR A 104 2.06 -15.93 -15.87
C THR A 104 2.48 -15.35 -17.21
N GLY A 105 1.61 -14.58 -17.87
CA GLY A 105 1.83 -13.95 -19.16
C GLY A 105 2.82 -12.78 -19.12
N ALA A 106 3.06 -12.17 -20.28
CA ALA A 106 3.94 -11.03 -20.49
C ALA A 106 3.61 -9.80 -19.61
N ASP A 107 2.40 -9.71 -19.06
CA ASP A 107 1.94 -8.62 -18.21
C ASP A 107 2.14 -8.85 -16.70
N TYR A 108 2.87 -9.90 -16.32
CA TYR A 108 3.14 -10.20 -14.91
C TYR A 108 4.39 -9.48 -14.40
N HIS A 109 4.19 -8.40 -13.65
CA HIS A 109 5.28 -7.58 -13.09
C HIS A 109 5.49 -7.77 -11.57
N GLY A 110 4.89 -8.83 -10.98
CA GLY A 110 4.98 -9.07 -9.54
C GLY A 110 4.26 -8.01 -8.72
N CYS A 111 4.69 -7.84 -7.47
CA CYS A 111 4.18 -6.81 -6.57
C CYS A 111 5.28 -5.80 -6.24
N LEU A 112 4.92 -4.52 -6.15
CA LEU A 112 5.77 -3.53 -5.55
C LEU A 112 5.54 -3.46 -4.04
N VAL A 113 6.61 -3.47 -3.27
CA VAL A 113 6.63 -3.23 -1.82
C VAL A 113 7.16 -1.83 -1.61
N ILE A 114 6.37 -0.99 -0.95
CA ILE A 114 6.78 0.35 -0.49
C ILE A 114 6.81 0.33 1.02
N SER A 115 7.98 0.55 1.61
CA SER A 115 8.18 0.63 3.07
C SER A 115 8.67 2.01 3.45
N VAL A 116 8.15 2.57 4.54
CA VAL A 116 8.57 3.88 5.06
C VAL A 116 9.48 3.68 6.27
N CYS A 117 10.70 4.20 6.18
CA CYS A 117 11.65 4.19 7.29
C CYS A 117 11.17 5.11 8.43
N LYS A 118 11.48 4.75 9.68
CA LYS A 118 11.15 5.57 10.86
C LYS A 118 9.67 5.97 10.94
N SER A 119 8.76 5.10 10.50
CA SER A 119 7.36 5.40 10.27
C SER A 119 6.44 5.23 11.49
N ARG A 120 6.99 5.12 12.69
CA ARG A 120 6.20 4.95 13.93
C ARG A 120 5.13 6.03 14.10
N VAL A 121 5.51 7.29 13.97
CA VAL A 121 4.58 8.42 14.11
C VAL A 121 3.51 8.38 13.04
N LEU A 122 3.91 8.13 11.78
CA LEU A 122 2.97 7.99 10.67
C LEU A 122 1.99 6.84 10.91
N TYR A 123 2.48 5.69 11.39
CA TYR A 123 1.62 4.54 11.70
C TYR A 123 0.58 4.89 12.77
N GLN A 124 0.99 5.55 13.85
CA GLN A 124 0.09 6.00 14.91
C GLN A 124 -0.92 7.04 14.42
N GLN A 125 -0.50 7.96 13.52
CA GLN A 125 -1.41 8.91 12.88
C GLN A 125 -2.48 8.19 12.04
N ILE A 126 -2.11 7.16 11.27
CA ILE A 126 -3.06 6.34 10.51
C ILE A 126 -4.08 5.69 11.44
N GLU A 127 -3.62 5.06 12.53
CA GLU A 127 -4.52 4.44 13.51
C GLU A 127 -5.47 5.47 14.14
N GLY A 128 -4.95 6.64 14.50
CA GLY A 128 -5.75 7.72 15.10
C GLY A 128 -6.81 8.27 14.13
N LEU A 129 -6.41 8.53 12.88
CA LEU A 129 -7.33 9.00 11.84
C LEU A 129 -8.43 7.98 11.55
N LEU A 130 -8.08 6.69 11.46
CA LEU A 130 -9.07 5.65 11.24
C LEU A 130 -10.07 5.57 12.39
N ARG A 131 -9.60 5.61 13.65
CA ARG A 131 -10.49 5.62 14.83
C ARG A 131 -11.45 6.81 14.79
N GLY A 132 -10.94 8.00 14.41
CA GLY A 132 -11.76 9.19 14.24
C GLY A 132 -12.82 9.04 13.14
N ILE A 133 -12.46 8.42 11.99
CA ILE A 133 -13.41 8.13 10.91
C ILE A 133 -14.52 7.19 11.41
N VAL A 134 -14.13 6.09 12.07
CA VAL A 134 -15.09 5.09 12.56
C VAL A 134 -16.01 5.69 13.61
N ALA A 135 -15.49 6.44 14.58
CA ALA A 135 -16.31 7.10 15.62
C ALA A 135 -17.36 8.03 14.99
N ASN A 136 -16.96 8.88 14.04
CA ASN A 136 -17.89 9.78 13.36
C ASN A 136 -18.98 9.05 12.57
N VAL A 137 -18.69 7.89 12.00
CA VAL A 137 -19.68 7.08 11.26
C VAL A 137 -20.66 6.41 12.23
N VAL A 138 -20.19 5.90 13.36
CA VAL A 138 -21.03 5.26 14.38
C VAL A 138 -21.96 6.28 15.02
N ASP A 139 -21.43 7.42 15.46
CA ASP A 139 -22.24 8.49 16.08
C ASP A 139 -23.29 9.06 15.11
N ALA A 140 -22.95 9.20 13.83
CA ALA A 140 -23.89 9.63 12.79
C ALA A 140 -24.98 8.58 12.50
N GLY A 141 -24.67 7.31 12.68
CA GLY A 141 -25.61 6.19 12.52
C GLY A 141 -26.65 6.13 13.63
N GLU A 142 -26.29 6.48 14.86
CA GLU A 142 -27.23 6.54 16.00
C GLU A 142 -28.21 7.72 15.89
N GLN A 143 -27.84 8.79 15.15
CA GLN A 143 -28.66 9.99 14.98
C GLN A 143 -29.62 9.92 13.76
N ARG A 144 -29.50 8.92 12.89
CA ARG A 144 -30.38 8.72 11.74
C ARG A 144 -31.09 7.38 11.86
N PRO A 145 -32.42 7.36 12.16
CA PRO A 145 -33.23 6.18 11.89
C PRO A 145 -33.09 5.85 10.40
N VAL A 146 -32.77 4.60 10.10
CA VAL A 146 -32.71 4.13 8.71
C VAL A 146 -34.13 4.25 8.14
N GLU A 147 -34.44 5.35 7.44
CA GLU A 147 -35.55 5.36 6.50
C GLU A 147 -35.27 4.30 5.46
N ARG A 148 -35.98 3.18 5.56
CA ARG A 148 -35.92 2.10 4.58
C ARG A 148 -36.27 2.71 3.23
N LEU A 149 -35.32 2.69 2.31
CA LEU A 149 -35.59 2.87 0.90
C LEU A 149 -36.60 1.80 0.50
N ALA A 150 -37.83 2.24 0.38
CA ALA A 150 -38.92 1.44 -0.19
C ALA A 150 -38.75 1.33 -1.71
#